data_833123294e9147dae5ec11effe0e96ea
#
_entry.id   833123294e9147dae5ec11effe0e96ea
#
_cell.length_a   1.000
_cell.length_b   1.000
_cell.length_c   1.000
_cell.angle_alpha   90.00
_cell.angle_beta   90.00
_cell.angle_gamma   90.00
#
_symmetry.space_group_name_H-M   'P 1'
#
loop_
_entity.id
_entity.type
_entity.pdbx_description
1 polymer ?
#
loop_
_entity_poly.entity_id
_entity_poly.type
_entity_poly.pdbx_seq_one_letter_code
_entity_poly.pdbx_strand_id
1 'polypeptide(L)'
;MKKGTSPTVILDLLRAHENRKEQPAMERRQFGIVDMQGRVAGFNGEGNSQASLYVSGQVGDDIFFQVQGNILFSDNVAYNAAVAFTRAKGTLADRVMAAMEGADEVGGDKRCTCEEEPKPNAACDGKTSHVAYIAIANKDDALGETHNDGDYYAYISVTDENIKPRSEE
;
A
#
# COMPACT_ATOMS: atom_id res chain seq x y z
N MET A 1 13.06 13.15 5.94
CA MET A 1 11.95 14.08 5.66
C MET A 1 11.91 15.32 6.58
N LYS A 2 12.30 15.23 7.83
CA LYS A 2 12.36 16.41 8.77
C LYS A 2 13.18 17.60 8.24
N LYS A 3 14.08 17.41 7.27
CA LYS A 3 14.92 18.46 6.65
C LYS A 3 14.35 18.98 5.31
N GLY A 4 13.15 18.60 4.91
CA GLY A 4 12.57 18.99 3.62
C GLY A 4 13.25 18.38 2.39
N THR A 5 14.04 17.32 2.57
CA THR A 5 14.66 16.58 1.48
C THR A 5 13.59 16.00 0.56
N SER A 6 13.71 16.18 -0.74
CA SER A 6 12.72 15.68 -1.70
C SER A 6 12.71 14.14 -1.77
N PRO A 7 11.54 13.53 -2.09
CA PRO A 7 11.42 12.09 -2.26
C PRO A 7 12.45 11.50 -3.23
N THR A 8 12.73 12.15 -4.34
CA THR A 8 13.72 11.70 -5.31
C THR A 8 15.11 11.62 -4.71
N VAL A 9 15.54 12.68 -4.00
CA VAL A 9 16.84 12.70 -3.32
C VAL A 9 16.92 11.62 -2.23
N ILE A 10 15.81 11.35 -1.54
CA ILE A 10 15.75 10.26 -0.55
C ILE A 10 15.99 8.91 -1.25
N LEU A 11 15.36 8.64 -2.39
CA LEU A 11 15.59 7.42 -3.16
C LEU A 11 17.04 7.28 -3.63
N ASP A 12 17.65 8.37 -4.08
CA ASP A 12 19.06 8.37 -4.49
C ASP A 12 20.01 8.05 -3.33
N LEU A 13 19.71 8.58 -2.13
CA LEU A 13 20.46 8.27 -0.92
C LEU A 13 20.28 6.80 -0.50
N LEU A 14 19.07 6.25 -0.61
CA LEU A 14 18.80 4.84 -0.35
C LEU A 14 19.56 3.93 -1.32
N ARG A 15 19.57 4.25 -2.62
CA ARG A 15 20.36 3.53 -3.62
C ARG A 15 21.85 3.57 -3.30
N ALA A 16 22.37 4.77 -3.00
CA ALA A 16 23.78 4.94 -2.66
C ALA A 16 24.17 4.21 -1.38
N HIS A 17 23.26 4.10 -0.42
CA HIS A 17 23.48 3.32 0.79
C HIS A 17 23.49 1.82 0.50
N GLU A 18 22.50 1.33 -0.24
CA GLU A 18 22.36 -0.09 -0.58
C GLU A 18 23.54 -0.60 -1.41
N ASN A 19 24.00 0.20 -2.37
CA ASN A 19 25.15 -0.16 -3.24
C ASN A 19 26.49 -0.27 -2.49
N ARG A 20 26.58 0.19 -1.23
CA ARG A 20 27.79 0.05 -0.39
C ARG A 20 27.80 -1.23 0.42
N LYS A 21 26.73 -2.00 0.41
CA LYS A 21 26.67 -3.31 1.09
C LYS A 21 27.41 -4.37 0.30
N GLU A 22 27.90 -5.39 1.00
CA GLU A 22 28.55 -6.55 0.35
C GLU A 22 27.58 -7.30 -0.57
N GLN A 23 26.31 -7.30 -0.23
CA GLN A 23 25.23 -7.91 -1.03
C GLN A 23 24.15 -6.86 -1.30
N PRO A 24 24.29 -6.05 -2.35
CA PRO A 24 23.26 -5.11 -2.76
C PRO A 24 21.95 -5.83 -3.06
N ALA A 25 20.85 -5.30 -2.55
CA ALA A 25 19.51 -5.87 -2.75
C ALA A 25 18.50 -4.84 -3.29
N MET A 26 19.00 -3.74 -3.87
CA MET A 26 18.13 -2.67 -4.36
C MET A 26 17.14 -3.17 -5.42
N GLU A 27 17.55 -4.12 -6.23
CA GLU A 27 16.70 -4.76 -7.22
C GLU A 27 15.46 -5.48 -6.65
N ARG A 28 15.51 -5.85 -5.35
CA ARG A 28 14.41 -6.52 -4.65
C ARG A 28 13.64 -5.59 -3.72
N ARG A 29 13.84 -4.28 -3.85
CA ARG A 29 13.18 -3.27 -3.03
C ARG A 29 12.08 -2.58 -3.81
N GLN A 30 11.07 -2.14 -3.07
CA GLN A 30 10.08 -1.17 -3.50
C GLN A 30 10.02 -0.03 -2.51
N PHE A 31 9.89 1.18 -3.00
CA PHE A 31 9.70 2.37 -2.19
C PHE A 31 8.60 3.25 -2.79
N GLY A 32 7.73 3.74 -1.93
CA GLY A 32 6.76 4.78 -2.24
C GLY A 32 6.89 5.90 -1.23
N ILE A 33 7.09 7.11 -1.70
CA ILE A 33 7.27 8.29 -0.85
C ILE A 33 6.35 9.39 -1.36
N VAL A 34 5.48 9.87 -0.49
CA VAL A 34 4.71 11.10 -0.66
C VAL A 34 5.08 12.02 0.48
N ASP A 35 5.40 13.27 0.20
CA ASP A 35 5.71 14.24 1.25
C ASP A 35 4.58 15.27 1.44
N MET A 36 4.69 16.06 2.50
CA MET A 36 3.69 17.08 2.85
C MET A 36 3.66 18.28 1.89
N GLN A 37 4.51 18.30 0.87
CA GLN A 37 4.52 19.29 -0.20
C GLN A 37 3.89 18.75 -1.50
N GLY A 38 3.33 17.53 -1.46
CA GLY A 38 2.73 16.88 -2.61
C GLY A 38 3.74 16.29 -3.60
N ARG A 39 5.03 16.25 -3.24
CA ARG A 39 6.04 15.61 -4.11
C ARG A 39 6.00 14.11 -3.92
N VAL A 40 6.06 13.39 -5.01
CA VAL A 40 5.95 11.94 -5.05
C VAL A 40 7.19 11.33 -5.72
N ALA A 41 7.66 10.22 -5.21
CA ALA A 41 8.64 9.38 -5.87
C ALA A 41 8.39 7.91 -5.60
N GLY A 42 8.54 7.08 -6.63
CA GLY A 42 8.43 5.64 -6.56
C GLY A 42 9.66 4.94 -7.09
N PHE A 43 9.90 3.75 -6.60
CA PHE A 43 10.91 2.85 -7.10
C PHE A 43 10.40 1.41 -7.02
N ASN A 44 10.60 0.69 -8.10
CA ASN A 44 10.37 -0.75 -8.17
C ASN A 44 11.61 -1.41 -8.75
N GLY A 45 12.25 -2.27 -8.00
CA GLY A 45 13.44 -2.99 -8.42
C GLY A 45 13.11 -4.09 -9.44
N GLU A 46 14.00 -4.32 -10.40
CA GLU A 46 13.81 -5.29 -11.49
C GLU A 46 13.77 -6.74 -11.00
N GLY A 47 14.31 -7.03 -9.82
CA GLY A 47 14.28 -8.35 -9.18
C GLY A 47 12.97 -8.67 -8.45
N ASN A 48 12.01 -7.75 -8.43
CA ASN A 48 10.67 -8.05 -7.94
C ASN A 48 9.92 -8.86 -8.99
N SER A 49 9.18 -9.88 -8.56
CA SER A 49 8.42 -10.73 -9.48
C SER A 49 7.27 -9.95 -10.14
N GLN A 50 6.79 -10.45 -11.28
CA GLN A 50 5.62 -9.92 -11.99
C GLN A 50 4.34 -10.07 -11.14
N ALA A 51 3.35 -9.23 -11.26
CA ALA A 51 3.37 -7.87 -11.71
C ALA A 51 3.83 -6.98 -10.58
N SER A 52 4.79 -6.12 -10.86
CA SER A 52 5.39 -5.25 -9.84
C SER A 52 5.50 -3.85 -10.41
N LEU A 53 4.81 -2.90 -9.83
CA LEU A 53 4.77 -1.54 -10.31
C LEU A 53 4.38 -0.54 -9.24
N TYR A 54 4.48 0.73 -9.59
CA TYR A 54 3.89 1.82 -8.83
C TYR A 54 3.15 2.78 -9.75
N VAL A 55 2.11 3.41 -9.21
CA VAL A 55 1.31 4.46 -9.86
C VAL A 55 1.21 5.63 -8.91
N SER A 56 1.56 6.81 -9.39
CA SER A 56 1.44 8.06 -8.61
C SER A 56 0.39 8.95 -9.24
N GLY A 57 -0.25 9.77 -8.45
CA GLY A 57 -1.24 10.71 -8.97
C GLY A 57 -1.62 11.81 -8.00
N GLN A 58 -2.52 12.65 -8.47
CA GLN A 58 -3.05 13.79 -7.75
C GLN A 58 -4.55 13.91 -8.01
N VAL A 59 -5.31 14.30 -6.99
CA VAL A 59 -6.73 14.62 -7.10
C VAL A 59 -6.95 16.05 -6.59
N GLY A 60 -7.41 16.92 -7.47
CA GLY A 60 -7.46 18.36 -7.16
C GLY A 60 -6.06 18.92 -6.94
N ASP A 61 -5.95 19.91 -6.07
CA ASP A 61 -4.68 20.61 -5.83
C ASP A 61 -3.95 20.13 -4.57
N ASP A 62 -4.58 19.30 -3.73
CA ASP A 62 -4.17 19.03 -2.36
C ASP A 62 -4.12 17.54 -1.97
N ILE A 63 -4.60 16.62 -2.80
CA ILE A 63 -4.55 15.19 -2.52
C ILE A 63 -3.54 14.51 -3.44
N PHE A 64 -2.47 13.99 -2.86
CA PHE A 64 -1.41 13.28 -3.58
C PHE A 64 -1.36 11.84 -3.11
N PHE A 65 -1.12 10.91 -4.04
CA PHE A 65 -1.09 9.50 -3.69
C PHE A 65 -0.02 8.72 -4.46
N GLN A 66 0.33 7.59 -3.88
CA GLN A 66 1.08 6.55 -4.55
C GLN A 66 0.52 5.19 -4.19
N VAL A 67 0.23 4.40 -5.22
CA VAL A 67 -0.11 2.98 -5.12
C VAL A 67 1.09 2.19 -5.58
N GLN A 68 1.41 1.12 -4.87
CA GLN A 68 2.44 0.19 -5.32
C GLN A 68 2.17 -1.22 -4.81
N GLY A 69 2.70 -2.18 -5.53
CA GLY A 69 2.64 -3.58 -5.15
C GLY A 69 3.60 -4.43 -5.93
N ASN A 70 3.83 -5.64 -5.47
CA ASN A 70 4.60 -6.66 -6.17
C ASN A 70 3.88 -8.01 -6.09
N ILE A 71 4.17 -8.88 -7.05
CA ILE A 71 3.53 -10.19 -7.15
C ILE A 71 2.00 -10.07 -7.15
N LEU A 72 1.52 -9.02 -7.80
CA LEU A 72 0.09 -8.80 -7.98
C LEU A 72 -0.46 -9.79 -9.02
N PHE A 73 -1.77 -9.98 -9.00
CA PHE A 73 -2.43 -10.82 -10.00
C PHE A 73 -2.16 -10.31 -11.42
N SER A 74 -2.18 -8.99 -11.60
CA SER A 74 -1.77 -8.28 -12.83
C SER A 74 -1.45 -6.82 -12.53
N ASP A 75 -0.90 -6.10 -13.51
CA ASP A 75 -0.67 -4.66 -13.41
C ASP A 75 -1.97 -3.87 -13.18
N ASN A 76 -3.11 -4.41 -13.62
CA ASN A 76 -4.42 -3.79 -13.42
C ASN A 76 -4.77 -3.59 -11.94
N VAL A 77 -4.20 -4.37 -11.03
CA VAL A 77 -4.43 -4.21 -9.58
C VAL A 77 -4.04 -2.80 -9.12
N ALA A 78 -2.83 -2.35 -9.46
CA ALA A 78 -2.38 -1.02 -9.08
C ALA A 78 -3.09 0.09 -9.88
N TYR A 79 -3.37 -0.13 -11.16
CA TYR A 79 -4.10 0.83 -11.99
C TYR A 79 -5.54 1.01 -11.52
N ASN A 80 -6.27 -0.06 -11.23
CA ASN A 80 -7.64 0.02 -10.73
C ASN A 80 -7.69 0.70 -9.36
N ALA A 81 -6.77 0.38 -8.46
CA ALA A 81 -6.65 1.07 -7.18
C ALA A 81 -6.48 2.58 -7.37
N ALA A 82 -5.58 3.00 -8.27
CA ALA A 82 -5.35 4.42 -8.55
C ALA A 82 -6.57 5.10 -9.19
N VAL A 83 -7.26 4.43 -10.10
CA VAL A 83 -8.48 4.92 -10.74
C VAL A 83 -9.61 5.05 -9.72
N ALA A 84 -9.81 4.03 -8.90
CA ALA A 84 -10.84 4.02 -7.86
C ALA A 84 -10.59 5.15 -6.83
N PHE A 85 -9.35 5.30 -6.35
CA PHE A 85 -8.95 6.42 -5.49
C PHE A 85 -9.29 7.78 -6.10
N THR A 86 -8.95 7.97 -7.38
CA THR A 86 -9.15 9.23 -8.08
C THR A 86 -10.64 9.57 -8.25
N ARG A 87 -11.46 8.57 -8.57
CA ARG A 87 -12.89 8.74 -8.83
C ARG A 87 -13.75 8.84 -7.58
N ALA A 88 -13.33 8.23 -6.49
CA ALA A 88 -14.07 8.22 -5.23
C ALA A 88 -14.37 9.65 -4.75
N LYS A 89 -15.49 9.80 -4.07
CA LYS A 89 -15.91 11.02 -3.40
C LYS A 89 -15.84 10.81 -1.90
N GLY A 90 -15.79 11.92 -1.15
CA GLY A 90 -15.76 11.87 0.30
C GLY A 90 -14.36 12.15 0.88
N THR A 91 -14.10 11.59 2.04
CA THR A 91 -12.87 11.78 2.81
C THR A 91 -11.67 11.04 2.20
N LEU A 92 -10.48 11.28 2.73
CA LEU A 92 -9.29 10.48 2.38
C LEU A 92 -9.50 8.99 2.69
N ALA A 93 -10.17 8.66 3.80
CA ALA A 93 -10.49 7.29 4.17
C ALA A 93 -11.39 6.61 3.12
N ASP A 94 -12.42 7.29 2.64
CA ASP A 94 -13.31 6.77 1.59
C ASP A 94 -12.53 6.48 0.31
N ARG A 95 -11.58 7.34 -0.06
CA ARG A 95 -10.73 7.14 -1.23
C ARG A 95 -9.76 5.97 -1.08
N VAL A 96 -9.16 5.82 0.11
CA VAL A 96 -8.27 4.69 0.41
C VAL A 96 -9.06 3.38 0.37
N MET A 97 -10.26 3.37 0.96
CA MET A 97 -11.13 2.19 0.91
C MET A 97 -11.51 1.81 -0.52
N ALA A 98 -11.94 2.78 -1.32
CA ALA A 98 -12.24 2.57 -2.73
C ALA A 98 -11.03 2.03 -3.52
N ALA A 99 -9.81 2.49 -3.20
CA ALA A 99 -8.60 1.95 -3.82
C ALA A 99 -8.37 0.49 -3.47
N MET A 100 -8.60 0.09 -2.22
CA MET A 100 -8.49 -1.30 -1.79
C MET A 100 -9.52 -2.18 -2.48
N GLU A 101 -10.77 -1.74 -2.54
CA GLU A 101 -11.85 -2.42 -3.26
C GLU A 101 -11.53 -2.56 -4.76
N GLY A 102 -11.03 -1.50 -5.40
CA GLY A 102 -10.63 -1.54 -6.81
C GLY A 102 -9.43 -2.45 -7.09
N ALA A 103 -8.54 -2.65 -6.10
CA ALA A 103 -7.47 -3.65 -6.19
C ALA A 103 -8.02 -5.08 -6.06
N ASP A 104 -8.96 -5.29 -5.14
CA ASP A 104 -9.61 -6.56 -4.87
C ASP A 104 -10.39 -7.07 -6.08
N GLU A 105 -11.18 -6.22 -6.74
CA GLU A 105 -12.00 -6.54 -7.93
C GLU A 105 -11.21 -7.23 -9.06
N VAL A 106 -9.90 -7.03 -9.14
CA VAL A 106 -9.03 -7.54 -10.21
C VAL A 106 -7.95 -8.50 -9.71
N GLY A 107 -8.14 -9.07 -8.51
CA GLY A 107 -7.39 -10.21 -8.01
C GLY A 107 -6.29 -9.92 -6.97
N GLY A 108 -6.07 -8.68 -6.58
CA GLY A 108 -5.19 -8.33 -5.46
C GLY A 108 -3.77 -8.89 -5.53
N ASP A 109 -3.26 -9.36 -4.41
CA ASP A 109 -1.93 -10.01 -4.30
C ASP A 109 -2.04 -11.50 -4.63
N LYS A 110 -1.31 -11.96 -5.62
CA LYS A 110 -1.34 -13.34 -6.11
C LYS A 110 -0.95 -14.38 -5.06
N ARG A 111 -0.15 -13.97 -4.05
CA ARG A 111 0.32 -14.87 -2.98
C ARG A 111 -0.69 -15.07 -1.86
N CYS A 112 -1.61 -14.15 -1.72
CA CYS A 112 -2.45 -14.00 -0.54
C CYS A 112 -3.91 -14.31 -0.83
N THR A 113 -4.18 -15.13 -1.84
CA THR A 113 -5.53 -15.61 -2.09
C THR A 113 -5.87 -16.74 -1.14
N CYS A 114 -7.05 -16.71 -0.59
CA CYS A 114 -7.56 -17.75 0.28
C CYS A 114 -7.63 -19.12 -0.43
N GLU A 115 -7.76 -19.12 -1.73
CA GLU A 115 -7.81 -20.35 -2.55
C GLU A 115 -6.45 -21.04 -2.62
N GLU A 116 -5.37 -20.27 -2.70
CA GLU A 116 -4.00 -20.81 -2.72
C GLU A 116 -3.47 -21.15 -1.34
N GLU A 117 -3.87 -20.36 -0.31
CA GLU A 117 -3.47 -20.56 1.08
C GLU A 117 -4.70 -20.56 2.01
N PRO A 118 -5.55 -21.59 1.98
CA PRO A 118 -6.74 -21.64 2.82
C PRO A 118 -6.38 -21.65 4.31
N LYS A 119 -7.03 -20.80 5.09
CA LYS A 119 -6.89 -20.76 6.54
C LYS A 119 -8.04 -21.55 7.20
N PRO A 120 -7.75 -22.42 8.19
CA PRO A 120 -8.77 -23.34 8.75
C PRO A 120 -10.00 -22.66 9.34
N ASN A 121 -9.88 -21.41 9.79
CA ASN A 121 -10.92 -20.68 10.52
C ASN A 121 -11.45 -19.46 9.76
N ALA A 122 -11.13 -19.31 8.49
CA ALA A 122 -11.55 -18.18 7.67
C ALA A 122 -12.25 -18.65 6.41
N ALA A 123 -13.45 -18.12 6.16
CA ALA A 123 -14.16 -18.40 4.92
C ALA A 123 -13.40 -17.84 3.71
N CYS A 124 -13.37 -18.63 2.62
CA CYS A 124 -12.67 -18.29 1.39
C CYS A 124 -13.52 -17.52 0.37
N ASP A 125 -14.43 -16.72 0.73
CA ASP A 125 -15.43 -16.04 -0.11
C ASP A 125 -14.80 -15.11 -1.20
N GLY A 126 -13.89 -15.64 -2.02
CA GLY A 126 -13.21 -14.89 -3.08
C GLY A 126 -12.21 -13.84 -2.58
N LYS A 127 -11.70 -13.99 -1.37
CA LYS A 127 -10.71 -13.06 -0.79
C LYS A 127 -9.41 -13.04 -1.58
N THR A 128 -8.88 -11.85 -1.79
CA THR A 128 -7.61 -11.60 -2.47
C THR A 128 -6.49 -11.17 -1.51
N SER A 129 -6.74 -11.18 -0.21
CA SER A 129 -5.79 -10.84 0.83
C SER A 129 -6.19 -11.48 2.17
N HIS A 130 -5.20 -11.88 2.96
CA HIS A 130 -5.38 -12.37 4.32
C HIS A 130 -5.28 -11.28 5.39
N VAL A 131 -4.68 -10.16 5.05
CA VAL A 131 -4.44 -9.04 5.96
C VAL A 131 -4.68 -7.74 5.23
N ALA A 132 -5.39 -6.82 5.86
CA ALA A 132 -5.52 -5.45 5.41
C ALA A 132 -5.49 -4.50 6.60
N TYR A 133 -4.95 -3.31 6.43
CA TYR A 133 -5.08 -2.25 7.42
C TYR A 133 -5.17 -0.87 6.75
N ILE A 134 -5.82 0.05 7.44
CA ILE A 134 -5.83 1.47 7.10
C ILE A 134 -5.38 2.23 8.34
N ALA A 135 -4.37 3.06 8.20
CA ALA A 135 -3.91 3.98 9.23
C ALA A 135 -4.01 5.42 8.70
N ILE A 136 -4.67 6.28 9.43
CA ILE A 136 -4.84 7.70 9.10
C ILE A 136 -4.30 8.52 10.25
N ALA A 137 -3.32 9.36 9.97
CA ALA A 137 -2.74 10.29 10.94
C ALA A 137 -3.04 11.74 10.55
N ASN A 138 -3.26 12.58 11.55
CA ASN A 138 -3.22 14.02 11.38
C ASN A 138 -1.77 14.52 11.46
N LYS A 139 -1.55 15.75 11.02
CA LYS A 139 -0.20 16.36 10.98
C LYS A 139 0.50 16.38 12.33
N ASP A 140 -0.27 16.55 13.40
CA ASP A 140 0.26 16.75 14.76
C ASP A 140 0.14 15.50 15.64
N ASP A 141 -0.31 14.38 15.07
CA ASP A 141 -0.37 13.11 15.78
C ASP A 141 1.04 12.61 16.13
N ALA A 142 1.21 12.06 17.32
CA ALA A 142 2.50 11.54 17.76
C ALA A 142 2.90 10.31 16.94
N LEU A 143 4.18 10.28 16.58
CA LEU A 143 4.75 9.12 15.86
C LEU A 143 4.96 7.96 16.84
N GLY A 144 4.51 6.78 16.45
CA GLY A 144 4.89 5.54 17.11
C GLY A 144 6.26 5.04 16.68
N GLU A 145 6.74 3.99 17.33
CA GLU A 145 7.95 3.27 16.94
C GLU A 145 7.68 2.35 15.75
N THR A 146 6.46 1.84 15.66
CA THR A 146 5.96 0.97 14.59
C THR A 146 4.72 1.55 13.92
N HIS A 147 4.22 0.88 12.88
CA HIS A 147 3.04 1.33 12.14
C HIS A 147 1.72 1.24 12.93
N ASN A 148 1.69 0.55 14.05
CA ASN A 148 0.46 0.28 14.81
C ASN A 148 0.43 0.85 16.24
N ASP A 149 1.41 1.64 16.62
CA ASP A 149 1.54 2.23 17.95
C ASP A 149 1.64 3.77 17.95
N GLY A 150 1.39 4.41 16.81
CA GLY A 150 1.27 5.87 16.72
C GLY A 150 -0.12 6.37 17.16
N ASP A 151 -0.22 7.65 17.46
CA ASP A 151 -1.49 8.33 17.68
C ASP A 151 -2.18 8.58 16.35
N TYR A 152 -2.89 7.57 15.85
CA TYR A 152 -3.64 7.68 14.60
C TYR A 152 -5.03 8.28 14.84
N TYR A 153 -5.46 9.17 13.96
CA TYR A 153 -6.85 9.59 13.88
C TYR A 153 -7.78 8.40 13.67
N ALA A 154 -7.39 7.45 12.83
CA ALA A 154 -8.08 6.18 12.66
C ALA A 154 -7.08 5.08 12.33
N TYR A 155 -7.23 3.94 12.97
CA TYR A 155 -6.50 2.71 12.67
C TYR A 155 -7.47 1.53 12.65
N ILE A 156 -7.54 0.86 11.51
CA ILE A 156 -8.36 -0.34 11.32
C ILE A 156 -7.43 -1.43 10.80
N SER A 157 -7.40 -2.57 11.47
CA SER A 157 -6.65 -3.75 11.01
C SER A 157 -7.57 -4.95 10.99
N VAL A 158 -7.54 -5.68 9.90
CA VAL A 158 -8.31 -6.90 9.68
C VAL A 158 -7.35 -8.01 9.31
N THR A 159 -7.45 -9.14 10.00
CA THR A 159 -6.72 -10.37 9.71
C THR A 159 -7.70 -11.54 9.64
N ASP A 160 -7.32 -12.64 9.04
CA ASP A 160 -8.15 -13.85 9.01
C ASP A 160 -8.56 -14.34 10.41
N GLU A 161 -7.75 -14.09 11.42
CA GLU A 161 -8.06 -14.44 12.80
C GLU A 161 -9.21 -13.58 13.39
N ASN A 162 -9.37 -12.37 12.87
CA ASN A 162 -10.38 -11.41 13.32
C ASN A 162 -11.67 -11.46 12.51
N ILE A 163 -11.70 -12.20 11.41
CA ILE A 163 -12.89 -12.35 10.59
C ILE A 163 -13.79 -13.43 11.20
N LYS A 164 -14.89 -13.00 11.80
CA LYS A 164 -15.93 -13.94 12.18
C LYS A 164 -16.62 -14.47 10.90
N PRO A 165 -16.87 -15.79 10.78
CA PRO A 165 -17.73 -16.31 9.72
C PRO A 165 -19.05 -15.53 9.71
N ARG A 166 -19.53 -15.13 8.53
CA ARG A 166 -20.92 -14.65 8.43
C ARG A 166 -21.82 -15.74 9.00
N SER A 167 -22.56 -15.41 10.04
CA SER A 167 -23.69 -16.25 10.45
C SER A 167 -24.63 -16.29 9.26
N GLU A 168 -24.90 -17.46 8.74
CA GLU A 168 -25.99 -17.68 7.78
C GLU A 168 -27.28 -17.22 8.49
N GLU A 169 -27.82 -16.06 8.06
CA GLU A 169 -29.18 -15.62 8.37
C GLU A 169 -30.14 -16.10 7.27
#